data_91dc7a94b6e23b6c84745d1aa7145afa
#
_entry.id   91dc7a94b6e23b6c84745d1aa7145afa
#
_cell.length_a   1.000
_cell.length_b   1.000
_cell.length_c   1.000
_cell.angle_alpha   90.00
_cell.angle_beta   90.00
_cell.angle_gamma   90.00
#
_symmetry.space_group_name_H-M   'P 1'
#
loop_
_entity.id
_entity.type
_entity.pdbx_description
1 polymer ?
#
loop_
_entity_poly.entity_id
_entity_poly.type
_entity_poly.pdbx_seq_one_letter_code
_entity_poly.pdbx_strand_id
1 'polypeptide(L)'
;YLLKNKELHLRPLIESLIQVEKNIKKCKVCGNIDLNDICSICSDENRNKLSICIVENVPDLWAVERSGIYKGMYHVLGGVLSAIDGINPEELNIPLLEERIKESEEIEIIIAISATLDGQTTAHYLSKVINKYGNKITKLAHGVPVGGELDYLDDGTIIQALKGRTLFE
;
A
#
# COMPACT_ATOMS: atom_id res chain seq x y z
N TYR A 1 11.35 -32.94 2.23
CA TYR A 1 10.36 -33.19 3.30
C TYR A 1 8.99 -33.52 2.75
N LEU A 2 8.39 -32.67 1.91
CA LEU A 2 7.05 -32.85 1.35
C LEU A 2 6.89 -34.13 0.53
N LEU A 3 7.88 -34.49 -0.30
CA LEU A 3 7.85 -35.69 -1.14
C LEU A 3 7.92 -36.99 -0.34
N LYS A 4 8.55 -36.97 0.84
CA LYS A 4 8.58 -38.13 1.75
C LYS A 4 7.29 -38.32 2.54
N ASN A 5 6.52 -37.24 2.72
CA ASN A 5 5.30 -37.21 3.54
C ASN A 5 4.09 -36.73 2.70
N LYS A 6 3.86 -37.40 1.55
CA LYS A 6 2.86 -36.95 0.56
C LYS A 6 1.45 -36.84 1.15
N GLU A 7 1.01 -37.88 1.85
CA GLU A 7 -0.37 -37.96 2.38
C GLU A 7 -0.57 -36.96 3.53
N LEU A 8 0.45 -36.79 4.39
CA LEU A 8 0.33 -36.00 5.61
C LEU A 8 0.50 -34.49 5.37
N HIS A 9 1.35 -34.11 4.40
CA HIS A 9 1.72 -32.71 4.20
C HIS A 9 1.51 -32.19 2.77
N LEU A 10 1.84 -32.99 1.74
CA LEU A 10 1.76 -32.53 0.37
C LEU A 10 0.31 -32.41 -0.11
N ARG A 11 -0.52 -33.44 0.12
CA ARG A 11 -1.95 -33.39 -0.29
C ARG A 11 -2.73 -32.29 0.42
N PRO A 12 -2.69 -32.14 1.76
CA PRO A 12 -3.37 -31.05 2.43
C PRO A 12 -2.90 -29.66 1.95
N LEU A 13 -1.60 -29.51 1.62
CA LEU A 13 -1.09 -28.26 1.04
C LEU A 13 -1.70 -27.97 -0.32
N ILE A 14 -1.75 -28.98 -1.21
CA ILE A 14 -2.39 -28.85 -2.54
C ILE A 14 -3.88 -28.49 -2.38
N GLU A 15 -4.60 -29.16 -1.51
CA GLU A 15 -6.02 -28.88 -1.25
C GLU A 15 -6.20 -27.44 -0.72
N SER A 16 -5.34 -26.99 0.19
CA SER A 16 -5.38 -25.62 0.71
C SER A 16 -5.11 -24.59 -0.39
N LEU A 17 -4.13 -24.82 -1.27
CA LEU A 17 -3.82 -23.93 -2.39
C LEU A 17 -4.99 -23.85 -3.39
N ILE A 18 -5.65 -24.96 -3.68
CA ILE A 18 -6.85 -24.98 -4.54
C ILE A 18 -8.00 -24.18 -3.89
N GLN A 19 -8.18 -24.30 -2.57
CA GLN A 19 -9.19 -23.51 -1.86
C GLN A 19 -8.88 -22.02 -1.88
N VAL A 20 -7.61 -21.64 -1.72
CA VAL A 20 -7.16 -20.25 -1.84
C VAL A 20 -7.46 -19.73 -3.24
N GLU A 21 -7.05 -20.44 -4.30
CA GLU A 21 -7.31 -20.04 -5.69
C GLU A 21 -8.80 -19.79 -5.98
N LYS A 22 -9.67 -20.68 -5.47
CA LYS A 22 -11.11 -20.59 -5.72
C LYS A 22 -11.83 -19.48 -4.96
N ASN A 23 -11.36 -19.16 -3.76
CA ASN A 23 -12.12 -18.35 -2.81
C ASN A 23 -11.54 -16.93 -2.62
N ILE A 24 -10.24 -16.71 -2.92
CA ILE A 24 -9.64 -15.38 -2.79
C ILE A 24 -10.18 -14.43 -3.85
N LYS A 25 -10.55 -13.23 -3.39
CA LYS A 25 -11.07 -12.13 -4.22
C LYS A 25 -10.31 -10.85 -3.94
N LYS A 26 -10.26 -9.98 -4.93
CA LYS A 26 -9.85 -8.57 -4.72
C LYS A 26 -11.02 -7.79 -4.12
N CYS A 27 -10.75 -7.05 -3.05
CA CYS A 27 -11.73 -6.16 -2.45
C CYS A 27 -12.15 -5.08 -3.46
N LYS A 28 -13.46 -4.97 -3.71
CA LYS A 28 -14.04 -4.01 -4.65
C LYS A 28 -13.85 -2.54 -4.23
N VAL A 29 -13.50 -2.28 -2.96
CA VAL A 29 -13.31 -0.93 -2.43
C VAL A 29 -11.85 -0.52 -2.42
N CYS A 30 -10.93 -1.38 -1.96
CA CYS A 30 -9.54 -0.97 -1.72
C CYS A 30 -8.48 -1.76 -2.50
N GLY A 31 -8.87 -2.83 -3.22
CA GLY A 31 -7.93 -3.68 -3.94
C GLY A 31 -7.14 -4.69 -3.08
N ASN A 32 -7.37 -4.74 -1.75
CA ASN A 32 -6.83 -5.80 -0.89
C ASN A 32 -7.37 -7.17 -1.30
N ILE A 33 -6.76 -8.24 -0.84
CA ILE A 33 -7.25 -9.61 -1.03
C ILE A 33 -7.95 -10.11 0.23
N ASP A 34 -9.13 -10.75 0.03
CA ASP A 34 -9.96 -11.30 1.11
C ASP A 34 -10.79 -12.48 0.55
N LEU A 35 -11.51 -13.18 1.41
CA LEU A 35 -12.52 -14.16 1.02
C LEU A 35 -13.85 -13.51 0.60
N ASN A 36 -14.09 -12.30 1.06
CA ASN A 36 -15.28 -11.51 0.80
C ASN A 36 -15.06 -10.47 -0.30
N ASP A 37 -16.14 -10.04 -0.94
CA ASP A 37 -16.11 -8.97 -1.96
C ASP A 37 -15.67 -7.61 -1.39
N ILE A 38 -15.95 -7.38 -0.10
CA ILE A 38 -15.45 -6.25 0.69
C ILE A 38 -14.62 -6.84 1.82
N CYS A 39 -13.35 -6.45 1.92
CA CYS A 39 -12.45 -7.01 2.91
C CYS A 39 -12.79 -6.56 4.33
N SER A 40 -12.28 -7.30 5.30
CA SER A 40 -12.48 -7.04 6.73
C SER A 40 -12.09 -5.62 7.15
N ILE A 41 -11.06 -5.04 6.52
CA ILE A 41 -10.63 -3.66 6.77
C ILE A 41 -11.69 -2.66 6.28
N CYS A 42 -12.22 -2.83 5.07
CA CYS A 42 -13.20 -1.92 4.49
C CYS A 42 -14.59 -2.02 5.14
N SER A 43 -14.92 -3.18 5.72
CA SER A 43 -16.18 -3.40 6.43
C SER A 43 -16.15 -3.01 7.91
N ASP A 44 -14.98 -2.68 8.47
CA ASP A 44 -14.85 -2.26 9.87
C ASP A 44 -15.34 -0.82 10.05
N GLU A 45 -16.45 -0.65 10.75
CA GLU A 45 -17.08 0.64 11.03
C GLU A 45 -16.28 1.53 12.00
N ASN A 46 -15.37 0.95 12.79
CA ASN A 46 -14.56 1.68 13.75
C ASN A 46 -13.36 2.39 13.11
N ARG A 47 -13.13 2.21 11.82
CA ARG A 47 -12.02 2.84 11.12
C ARG A 47 -12.33 4.28 10.69
N ASN A 48 -11.29 5.10 10.70
CA ASN A 48 -11.38 6.48 10.21
C ASN A 48 -11.52 6.49 8.67
N LYS A 49 -12.71 6.78 8.19
CA LYS A 49 -13.03 6.85 6.76
C LYS A 49 -12.48 8.12 6.08
N LEU A 50 -12.07 9.12 6.87
CA LEU A 50 -11.47 10.38 6.38
C LEU A 50 -9.94 10.31 6.23
N SER A 51 -9.35 9.13 6.30
CA SER A 51 -7.92 8.93 6.05
C SER A 51 -7.71 7.68 5.20
N ILE A 52 -7.04 7.85 4.04
CA ILE A 52 -6.74 6.76 3.11
C ILE A 52 -5.23 6.66 2.90
N CYS A 53 -4.65 5.51 3.25
CA CYS A 53 -3.26 5.19 2.97
C CYS A 53 -3.16 4.45 1.63
N ILE A 54 -2.51 5.07 0.65
CA ILE A 54 -2.24 4.48 -0.66
C ILE A 54 -0.95 3.69 -0.57
N VAL A 55 -1.02 2.41 -0.91
CA VAL A 55 0.12 1.50 -0.95
C VAL A 55 0.29 0.92 -2.36
N GLU A 56 1.48 0.47 -2.67
CA GLU A 56 1.80 -0.12 -3.96
C GLU A 56 1.11 -1.48 -4.14
N ASN A 57 1.32 -2.39 -3.17
CA ASN A 57 0.87 -3.77 -3.24
C ASN A 57 0.21 -4.22 -1.93
N VAL A 58 -0.45 -5.38 -1.95
CA VAL A 58 -1.09 -5.98 -0.78
C VAL A 58 -0.12 -6.27 0.37
N PRO A 59 1.11 -6.79 0.15
CA PRO A 59 2.09 -6.96 1.22
C PRO A 59 2.43 -5.67 1.97
N ASP A 60 2.46 -4.52 1.28
CA ASP A 60 2.73 -3.22 1.89
C ASP A 60 1.57 -2.81 2.83
N LEU A 61 0.33 -3.03 2.38
CA LEU A 61 -0.84 -2.85 3.23
C LEU A 61 -0.72 -3.67 4.51
N TRP A 62 -0.40 -4.95 4.38
CA TRP A 62 -0.26 -5.84 5.54
C TRP A 62 0.89 -5.42 6.46
N ALA A 63 1.96 -4.87 5.92
CA ALA A 63 3.08 -4.35 6.71
C ALA A 63 2.64 -3.16 7.57
N VAL A 64 1.92 -2.20 6.99
CA VAL A 64 1.36 -1.05 7.72
C VAL A 64 0.32 -1.50 8.74
N GLU A 65 -0.62 -2.37 8.35
CA GLU A 65 -1.69 -2.87 9.22
C GLU A 65 -1.13 -3.62 10.45
N ARG A 66 -0.10 -4.45 10.23
CA ARG A 66 0.58 -5.19 11.31
C ARG A 66 1.21 -4.27 12.35
N SER A 67 1.57 -3.03 12.01
CA SER A 67 2.11 -2.06 12.97
C SER A 67 1.08 -1.67 14.04
N GLY A 68 -0.21 -1.80 13.74
CA GLY A 68 -1.33 -1.49 14.63
C GLY A 68 -1.57 0.00 14.89
N ILE A 69 -0.72 0.89 14.36
CA ILE A 69 -0.78 2.34 14.61
C ILE A 69 -1.82 3.01 13.70
N TYR A 70 -1.90 2.61 12.44
CA TYR A 70 -2.80 3.21 11.48
C TYR A 70 -4.22 2.64 11.59
N LYS A 71 -5.20 3.52 11.73
CA LYS A 71 -6.62 3.17 11.90
C LYS A 71 -7.52 3.71 10.78
N GLY A 72 -6.92 4.21 9.71
CA GLY A 72 -7.63 4.66 8.52
C GLY A 72 -7.92 3.53 7.52
N MET A 73 -8.35 3.93 6.34
CA MET A 73 -8.63 3.06 5.21
C MET A 73 -7.40 2.89 4.34
N TYR A 74 -7.39 1.85 3.50
CA TYR A 74 -6.31 1.63 2.53
C TYR A 74 -6.80 1.74 1.09
N HIS A 75 -5.84 1.95 0.20
CA HIS A 75 -6.03 1.77 -1.23
C HIS A 75 -4.78 1.14 -1.85
N VAL A 76 -4.96 -0.02 -2.47
CA VAL A 76 -3.89 -0.79 -3.14
C VAL A 76 -3.90 -0.42 -4.62
N LEU A 77 -2.82 0.18 -5.11
CA LEU A 77 -2.68 0.56 -6.52
C LEU A 77 -2.55 -0.65 -7.44
N GLY A 78 -1.86 -1.70 -7.00
CA GLY A 78 -1.55 -2.89 -7.78
C GLY A 78 -0.20 -2.79 -8.51
N GLY A 79 0.60 -1.76 -8.24
CA GLY A 79 1.92 -1.53 -8.82
C GLY A 79 2.30 -0.06 -8.81
N VAL A 80 3.31 0.29 -9.59
CA VAL A 80 3.79 1.65 -9.86
C VAL A 80 3.85 1.90 -11.36
N LEU A 81 3.79 3.16 -11.77
CA LEU A 81 4.01 3.55 -13.16
C LEU A 81 5.44 3.19 -13.57
N SER A 82 5.58 2.49 -14.69
CA SER A 82 6.89 2.11 -15.22
C SER A 82 6.88 2.21 -16.74
N ALA A 83 7.66 3.12 -17.28
CA ALA A 83 7.80 3.25 -18.73
C ALA A 83 8.56 2.05 -19.35
N ILE A 84 9.44 1.42 -18.56
CA ILE A 84 10.22 0.26 -19.01
C ILE A 84 9.34 -0.98 -19.10
N ASP A 85 8.48 -1.20 -18.10
CA ASP A 85 7.57 -2.35 -18.03
C ASP A 85 6.23 -2.09 -18.73
N GLY A 86 6.03 -0.87 -19.27
CA GLY A 86 4.83 -0.46 -19.98
C GLY A 86 3.61 -0.24 -19.08
N ILE A 87 3.80 -0.11 -17.74
CA ILE A 87 2.70 0.08 -16.79
C ILE A 87 2.22 1.53 -16.83
N ASN A 88 1.02 1.72 -17.35
CA ASN A 88 0.34 3.00 -17.49
C ASN A 88 -0.69 3.22 -16.37
N PRO A 89 -1.22 4.45 -16.19
CA PRO A 89 -2.21 4.74 -15.17
C PRO A 89 -3.48 3.89 -15.23
N GLU A 90 -3.86 3.45 -16.43
CA GLU A 90 -5.05 2.63 -16.67
C GLU A 90 -4.93 1.20 -16.15
N GLU A 91 -3.70 0.72 -15.95
CA GLU A 91 -3.41 -0.61 -15.42
C GLU A 91 -3.40 -0.64 -13.89
N LEU A 92 -3.34 0.54 -13.27
CA LEU A 92 -3.40 0.72 -11.83
C LEU A 92 -4.83 1.00 -11.35
N ASN A 93 -5.10 0.73 -10.07
CA ASN A 93 -6.42 0.99 -9.47
C ASN A 93 -6.69 2.50 -9.23
N ILE A 94 -6.16 3.40 -10.08
CA ILE A 94 -6.32 4.85 -9.93
C ILE A 94 -7.78 5.29 -10.14
N PRO A 95 -8.53 4.79 -11.14
CA PRO A 95 -9.95 5.15 -11.28
C PRO A 95 -10.78 4.81 -10.04
N LEU A 96 -10.50 3.67 -9.41
CA LEU A 96 -11.17 3.27 -8.16
C LEU A 96 -10.85 4.22 -6.99
N LEU A 97 -9.62 4.75 -6.94
CA LEU A 97 -9.24 5.77 -5.97
C LEU A 97 -10.03 7.07 -6.21
N GLU A 98 -10.09 7.54 -7.45
CA GLU A 98 -10.80 8.77 -7.81
C GLU A 98 -12.28 8.69 -7.43
N GLU A 99 -12.95 7.55 -7.65
CA GLU A 99 -14.33 7.32 -7.21
C GLU A 99 -14.52 7.48 -5.71
N ARG A 100 -13.52 7.07 -4.91
CA ARG A 100 -13.59 7.13 -3.45
C ARG A 100 -13.38 8.53 -2.89
N ILE A 101 -12.60 9.37 -3.57
CA ILE A 101 -12.17 10.69 -3.05
C ILE A 101 -12.95 11.86 -3.63
N LYS A 102 -13.69 11.67 -4.73
CA LYS A 102 -14.40 12.75 -5.43
C LYS A 102 -15.55 13.37 -4.64
N GLU A 103 -16.11 12.66 -3.66
CA GLU A 103 -17.30 13.08 -2.92
C GLU A 103 -16.96 13.80 -1.59
N SER A 104 -15.67 13.91 -1.22
CA SER A 104 -15.26 14.54 0.04
C SER A 104 -13.91 15.24 -0.11
N GLU A 105 -13.86 16.53 0.20
CA GLU A 105 -12.63 17.34 0.25
C GLU A 105 -11.90 17.22 1.60
N GLU A 106 -12.47 16.53 2.58
CA GLU A 106 -11.90 16.42 3.93
C GLU A 106 -11.01 15.18 4.13
N ILE A 107 -10.85 14.35 3.09
CA ILE A 107 -10.07 13.12 3.20
C ILE A 107 -8.57 13.46 3.20
N GLU A 108 -7.84 12.96 4.19
CA GLU A 108 -6.38 12.92 4.16
C GLU A 108 -5.90 11.71 3.36
N ILE A 109 -5.13 11.96 2.32
CA ILE A 109 -4.51 10.93 1.49
C ILE A 109 -3.03 10.81 1.87
N ILE A 110 -2.65 9.64 2.40
CA ILE A 110 -1.26 9.32 2.75
C ILE A 110 -0.65 8.51 1.62
N ILE A 111 0.34 9.04 0.93
CA ILE A 111 1.07 8.31 -0.11
C ILE A 111 2.19 7.49 0.55
N ALA A 112 2.01 6.17 0.59
CA ALA A 112 2.91 5.19 1.19
C ALA A 112 3.48 4.25 0.11
N ILE A 113 4.11 4.83 -0.91
CA ILE A 113 4.70 4.13 -2.06
C ILE A 113 6.22 4.11 -1.87
N SER A 114 6.89 3.12 -2.47
CA SER A 114 8.34 2.96 -2.42
C SER A 114 9.09 4.21 -2.89
N ALA A 115 10.26 4.49 -2.31
CA ALA A 115 11.09 5.65 -2.66
C ALA A 115 11.94 5.45 -3.94
N THR A 116 11.62 4.44 -4.76
CA THR A 116 12.23 4.20 -6.07
C THR A 116 11.89 5.32 -7.06
N LEU A 117 12.57 5.38 -8.20
CA LEU A 117 12.28 6.35 -9.26
C LEU A 117 10.83 6.21 -9.76
N ASP A 118 10.39 4.99 -10.03
CA ASP A 118 9.03 4.68 -10.48
C ASP A 118 8.00 5.01 -9.39
N GLY A 119 8.30 4.69 -8.12
CA GLY A 119 7.45 5.07 -6.99
C GLY A 119 7.32 6.60 -6.82
N GLN A 120 8.41 7.36 -6.96
CA GLN A 120 8.37 8.83 -6.93
C GLN A 120 7.57 9.41 -8.09
N THR A 121 7.74 8.85 -9.30
CA THR A 121 6.98 9.24 -10.49
C THR A 121 5.49 8.99 -10.27
N THR A 122 5.14 7.82 -9.71
CA THR A 122 3.77 7.44 -9.36
C THR A 122 3.19 8.38 -8.30
N ALA A 123 3.93 8.66 -7.24
CA ALA A 123 3.50 9.59 -6.19
C ALA A 123 3.23 11.00 -6.74
N HIS A 124 4.08 11.48 -7.66
CA HIS A 124 3.88 12.76 -8.33
C HIS A 124 2.64 12.78 -9.23
N TYR A 125 2.42 11.71 -9.98
CA TYR A 125 1.20 11.56 -10.78
C TYR A 125 -0.06 11.55 -9.90
N LEU A 126 -0.07 10.74 -8.84
CA LEU A 126 -1.18 10.68 -7.89
C LEU A 126 -1.47 12.04 -7.24
N SER A 127 -0.42 12.79 -6.87
CA SER A 127 -0.62 14.12 -6.28
C SER A 127 -1.35 15.06 -7.23
N LYS A 128 -1.08 15.00 -8.54
CA LYS A 128 -1.80 15.78 -9.56
C LYS A 128 -3.25 15.34 -9.69
N VAL A 129 -3.52 14.04 -9.63
CA VAL A 129 -4.87 13.49 -9.70
C VAL A 129 -5.67 13.91 -8.47
N ILE A 130 -5.13 13.71 -7.26
CA ILE A 130 -5.81 13.95 -5.98
C ILE A 130 -6.06 15.46 -5.76
N ASN A 131 -5.13 16.32 -6.15
CA ASN A 131 -5.27 17.77 -6.02
C ASN A 131 -6.50 18.36 -6.77
N LYS A 132 -7.01 17.65 -7.79
CA LYS A 132 -8.25 18.06 -8.49
C LYS A 132 -9.47 18.04 -7.58
N TYR A 133 -9.43 17.25 -6.52
CA TYR A 133 -10.52 17.03 -5.57
C TYR A 133 -10.36 17.80 -4.26
N GLY A 134 -9.30 18.61 -4.09
CA GLY A 134 -9.06 19.43 -2.89
C GLY A 134 -8.59 18.68 -1.64
N ASN A 135 -8.36 17.37 -1.73
CA ASN A 135 -7.99 16.53 -0.59
C ASN A 135 -6.56 16.84 -0.09
N LYS A 136 -6.36 16.75 1.22
CA LYS A 136 -5.04 16.90 1.85
C LYS A 136 -4.14 15.71 1.50
N ILE A 137 -2.93 15.99 1.02
CA ILE A 137 -1.96 14.96 0.66
C ILE A 137 -0.78 15.00 1.63
N THR A 138 -0.44 13.85 2.18
CA THR A 138 0.74 13.62 3.00
C THR A 138 1.54 12.43 2.45
N LYS A 139 2.77 12.24 2.89
CA LYS A 139 3.59 11.08 2.54
C LYS A 139 4.31 10.55 3.77
N LEU A 140 4.70 9.27 3.72
CA LEU A 140 5.55 8.72 4.78
C LEU A 140 6.89 9.44 4.83
N ALA A 141 7.37 9.64 6.05
CA ALA A 141 8.71 10.19 6.27
C ALA A 141 9.77 9.20 5.76
N HIS A 142 10.81 9.74 5.15
CA HIS A 142 12.00 8.99 4.76
C HIS A 142 13.16 9.41 5.65
N GLY A 143 13.93 8.45 6.12
CA GLY A 143 15.06 8.78 6.99
C GLY A 143 15.78 7.57 7.56
N VAL A 144 16.61 7.81 8.56
CA VAL A 144 17.36 6.76 9.29
C VAL A 144 16.38 5.82 9.97
N PRO A 145 16.47 4.51 9.73
CA PRO A 145 15.63 3.53 10.40
C PRO A 145 15.95 3.48 11.90
N VAL A 146 14.93 3.22 12.70
CA VAL A 146 15.09 3.08 14.16
C VAL A 146 16.05 1.91 14.46
N GLY A 147 17.12 2.19 15.23
CA GLY A 147 18.17 1.22 15.54
C GLY A 147 19.25 1.06 14.45
N GLY A 148 19.17 1.85 13.36
CA GLY A 148 20.22 1.88 12.34
C GLY A 148 21.38 2.79 12.73
N GLU A 149 22.61 2.36 12.41
CA GLU A 149 23.83 3.17 12.58
C GLU A 149 24.14 3.91 11.27
N LEU A 150 24.59 5.16 11.36
CA LEU A 150 24.78 6.02 10.19
C LEU A 150 25.80 5.52 9.18
N ASP A 151 26.83 4.83 9.64
CA ASP A 151 27.93 4.31 8.83
C ASP A 151 27.53 3.09 7.97
N TYR A 152 26.39 2.45 8.26
CA TYR A 152 25.83 1.37 7.45
C TYR A 152 24.76 1.82 6.46
N LEU A 153 24.44 3.12 6.41
CA LEU A 153 23.42 3.65 5.51
C LEU A 153 24.02 4.09 4.18
N ASP A 154 23.23 3.91 3.12
CA ASP A 154 23.57 4.47 1.81
C ASP A 154 23.41 5.98 1.77
N ASP A 155 24.16 6.64 0.86
CA ASP A 155 24.14 8.11 0.70
C ASP A 155 22.74 8.67 0.43
N GLY A 156 21.91 7.93 -0.31
CA GLY A 156 20.53 8.33 -0.63
C GLY A 156 19.67 8.45 0.63
N THR A 157 19.75 7.45 1.52
CA THR A 157 19.06 7.45 2.81
C THR A 157 19.54 8.62 3.70
N ILE A 158 20.84 8.85 3.77
CA ILE A 158 21.41 9.98 4.55
C ILE A 158 20.93 11.34 4.00
N ILE A 159 20.93 11.50 2.68
CA ILE A 159 20.45 12.73 2.02
C ILE A 159 18.96 12.98 2.35
N GLN A 160 18.13 11.95 2.29
CA GLN A 160 16.69 12.09 2.60
C GLN A 160 16.46 12.39 4.08
N ALA A 161 17.21 11.77 4.98
CA ALA A 161 17.15 12.06 6.42
C ALA A 161 17.52 13.53 6.72
N LEU A 162 18.58 14.04 6.09
CA LEU A 162 19.00 15.44 6.24
C LEU A 162 17.98 16.43 5.67
N LYS A 163 17.34 16.10 4.54
CA LYS A 163 16.27 16.93 3.95
C LYS A 163 15.01 16.94 4.80
N GLY A 164 14.66 15.78 5.37
CA GLY A 164 13.47 15.59 6.21
C GLY A 164 13.66 15.92 7.69
N ARG A 165 14.81 16.48 8.10
CA ARG A 165 15.07 16.79 9.52
C ARG A 165 14.05 17.75 10.11
N THR A 166 13.63 17.45 11.33
CA THR A 166 12.70 18.27 12.12
C THR A 166 13.44 18.90 13.29
N LEU A 167 12.81 19.90 13.92
CA LEU A 167 13.31 20.46 15.18
C LEU A 167 13.29 19.39 16.27
N PHE A 168 14.32 19.40 17.08
CA PHE A 168 14.38 18.56 18.28
C PHE A 168 13.68 19.30 19.40
N GLU A 169 12.59 18.72 19.92
CA GLU A 169 11.83 19.24 21.06
C GLU A 169 12.29 18.59 22.35
#